data_b1c555f24fccc80a424728b14c836665
#
_entry.id   b1c555f24fccc80a424728b14c836665
#
_cell.length_a   1.000
_cell.length_b   1.000
_cell.length_c   1.000
_cell.angle_alpha   90.00
_cell.angle_beta   90.00
_cell.angle_gamma   90.00
#
_symmetry.space_group_name_H-M   'P 1'
#
loop_
_entity.id
_entity.type
_entity.pdbx_description
1 polymer ?
#
loop_
_entity_poly.entity_id
_entity_poly.type
_entity_poly.pdbx_seq_one_letter_code
_entity_poly.pdbx_strand_id
1 'polypeptide(L)'
;IGWLDVLVHSAGIGRSNDIGAASRALWREVFETNVFAVADLTRLLLPALEAARGIVVAINSGAGFFSSPGGGVYAGSKFALRALTDALREEMRGKVRVCSIHPGRTDTDMQRELQAAMGNEHYDGARYVAPESVAAAVRLAVDTPDNATIEQLSIRPSVS
;
A
#
# COMPACT_ATOMS: atom_id res chain seq x y z
N ILE A 1 5.75 18.99 14.55
CA ILE A 1 4.33 18.54 14.64
C ILE A 1 4.16 17.97 16.05
N GLY A 2 3.23 18.54 16.85
CA GLY A 2 2.99 18.11 18.24
C GLY A 2 2.09 16.88 18.36
N TRP A 3 1.16 16.69 17.42
CA TRP A 3 0.27 15.52 17.33
C TRP A 3 -0.12 15.27 15.88
N LEU A 4 -0.45 14.03 15.57
CA LEU A 4 -0.90 13.59 14.25
C LEU A 4 -1.96 12.48 14.39
N ASP A 5 -3.18 12.76 13.97
CA ASP A 5 -4.28 11.81 14.10
C ASP A 5 -4.24 10.70 13.03
N VAL A 6 -3.87 11.04 11.79
CA VAL A 6 -3.90 10.12 10.66
C VAL A 6 -2.67 10.29 9.78
N LEU A 7 -1.97 9.20 9.52
CA LEU A 7 -0.92 9.10 8.51
C LEU A 7 -1.33 8.09 7.44
N VAL A 8 -1.49 8.55 6.21
CA VAL A 8 -1.80 7.65 5.08
C VAL A 8 -0.59 7.56 4.14
N HIS A 9 -0.01 6.38 4.05
CA HIS A 9 1.02 6.07 3.07
C HIS A 9 0.36 5.60 1.77
N SER A 10 0.18 6.50 0.81
CA SER A 10 -0.43 6.22 -0.49
C SER A 10 0.55 6.30 -1.66
N ALA A 11 1.69 6.94 -1.47
CA ALA A 11 2.72 7.00 -2.50
C ALA A 11 3.25 5.59 -2.81
N GLY A 12 3.42 5.31 -4.10
CA GLY A 12 3.95 4.04 -4.54
C GLY A 12 4.18 4.02 -6.04
N ILE A 13 5.14 3.24 -6.48
CA ILE A 13 5.44 3.02 -7.88
C ILE A 13 5.41 1.53 -8.20
N GLY A 14 4.94 1.20 -9.40
CA GLY A 14 4.95 -0.15 -9.95
C GLY A 14 5.75 -0.19 -11.25
N ARG A 15 6.55 -1.24 -11.42
CA ARG A 15 7.26 -1.54 -12.67
C ARG A 15 7.15 -3.02 -12.95
N SER A 16 6.93 -3.36 -14.20
CA SER A 16 6.93 -4.75 -14.66
C SER A 16 8.25 -5.05 -15.36
N ASN A 17 8.99 -6.01 -14.83
CA ASN A 17 10.24 -6.49 -15.44
C ASN A 17 10.49 -7.94 -15.03
N ASP A 18 10.92 -8.75 -15.97
CA ASP A 18 11.44 -10.06 -15.65
C ASP A 18 12.65 -9.95 -14.71
N ILE A 19 12.81 -10.90 -13.83
CA ILE A 19 13.92 -10.89 -12.83
C ILE A 19 15.28 -10.77 -13.52
N GLY A 20 15.48 -11.46 -14.63
CA GLY A 20 16.75 -11.40 -15.39
C GLY A 20 17.04 -10.04 -16.03
N ALA A 21 16.01 -9.20 -16.24
CA ALA A 21 16.12 -7.86 -16.82
C ALA A 21 16.06 -6.74 -15.76
N ALA A 22 15.66 -7.05 -14.53
CA ALA A 22 15.48 -6.08 -13.46
C ALA A 22 16.85 -5.62 -12.91
N SER A 23 17.26 -4.42 -13.26
CA SER A 23 18.51 -3.84 -12.79
C SER A 23 18.49 -3.54 -11.29
N ARG A 24 19.66 -3.48 -10.64
CA ARG A 24 19.76 -3.04 -9.24
C ARG A 24 19.22 -1.62 -9.02
N ALA A 25 19.33 -0.75 -10.03
CA ALA A 25 18.79 0.60 -9.98
C ALA A 25 17.25 0.58 -9.89
N LEU A 26 16.61 -0.27 -10.69
CA LEU A 26 15.15 -0.46 -10.65
C LEU A 26 14.68 -0.98 -9.28
N TRP A 27 15.37 -1.98 -8.71
CA TRP A 27 15.09 -2.46 -7.36
C TRP A 27 15.18 -1.35 -6.33
N ARG A 28 16.23 -0.53 -6.38
CA ARG A 28 16.40 0.61 -5.45
C ARG A 28 15.28 1.64 -5.61
N GLU A 29 14.94 2.04 -6.84
CA GLU A 29 13.89 3.01 -7.11
C GLU A 29 12.55 2.58 -6.48
N VAL A 30 12.16 1.32 -6.72
CA VAL A 30 10.89 0.80 -6.20
C VAL A 30 10.91 0.65 -4.68
N PHE A 31 11.99 0.13 -4.11
CA PHE A 31 12.11 -0.04 -2.66
C PHE A 31 12.26 1.29 -1.94
N GLU A 32 12.95 2.26 -2.51
CA GLU A 32 13.08 3.60 -1.95
C GLU A 32 11.71 4.24 -1.73
N THR A 33 10.85 4.20 -2.74
CA THR A 33 9.52 4.79 -2.65
C THR A 33 8.56 3.95 -1.80
N ASN A 34 8.50 2.64 -2.07
CA ASN A 34 7.43 1.79 -1.52
C ASN A 34 7.72 1.29 -0.10
N VAL A 35 8.98 1.34 0.35
CA VAL A 35 9.40 0.75 1.63
C VAL A 35 10.19 1.74 2.48
N PHE A 36 11.31 2.26 1.98
CA PHE A 36 12.23 3.06 2.80
C PHE A 36 11.62 4.41 3.18
N ALA A 37 10.99 5.11 2.24
CA ALA A 37 10.29 6.35 2.51
C ALA A 37 9.15 6.15 3.52
N VAL A 38 8.41 5.03 3.43
CA VAL A 38 7.36 4.69 4.38
C VAL A 38 7.93 4.44 5.77
N ALA A 39 9.01 3.65 5.87
CA ALA A 39 9.66 3.35 7.14
C ALA A 39 10.20 4.63 7.81
N ASP A 40 10.90 5.46 7.03
CA ASP A 40 11.54 6.67 7.57
C ASP A 40 10.52 7.73 7.98
N LEU A 41 9.52 8.00 7.14
CA LEU A 41 8.45 8.94 7.47
C LEU A 41 7.64 8.46 8.70
N THR A 42 7.33 7.17 8.79
CA THR A 42 6.68 6.60 9.97
C THR A 42 7.53 6.83 11.22
N ARG A 43 8.81 6.48 11.18
CA ARG A 43 9.76 6.67 12.29
C ARG A 43 9.79 8.13 12.79
N LEU A 44 9.82 9.09 11.85
CA LEU A 44 9.87 10.52 12.17
C LEU A 44 8.56 11.04 12.79
N LEU A 45 7.42 10.49 12.38
CA LEU A 45 6.10 10.94 12.81
C LEU A 45 5.51 10.11 13.98
N LEU A 46 6.15 8.99 14.33
CA LEU A 46 5.66 8.08 15.36
C LEU A 46 5.40 8.77 16.72
N PRO A 47 6.26 9.67 17.23
CA PRO A 47 5.98 10.37 18.49
C PRO A 47 4.69 11.22 18.43
N ALA A 48 4.41 11.86 17.29
CA ALA A 48 3.21 12.66 17.11
C ALA A 48 1.95 11.79 16.98
N LEU A 49 2.07 10.61 16.34
CA LEU A 49 1.00 9.61 16.26
C LEU A 49 0.69 9.02 17.64
N GLU A 50 1.71 8.71 18.45
CA GLU A 50 1.51 8.24 19.83
C GLU A 50 0.81 9.30 20.69
N ALA A 51 1.21 10.56 20.58
CA ALA A 51 0.59 11.66 21.33
C ALA A 51 -0.91 11.82 21.01
N ALA A 52 -1.32 11.55 19.77
CA ALA A 52 -2.71 11.62 19.33
C ALA A 52 -3.49 10.29 19.52
N ARG A 53 -2.83 9.19 19.86
CA ARG A 53 -3.39 7.83 19.70
C ARG A 53 -3.92 7.58 18.28
N GLY A 54 -3.16 8.07 17.31
CA GLY A 54 -3.55 8.14 15.90
C GLY A 54 -3.57 6.79 15.19
N ILE A 55 -3.68 6.88 13.87
CA ILE A 55 -3.69 5.70 12.99
C ILE A 55 -2.71 5.88 11.83
N VAL A 56 -1.97 4.80 11.51
CA VAL A 56 -1.23 4.65 10.27
C VAL A 56 -2.03 3.77 9.32
N VAL A 57 -2.27 4.26 8.11
CA VAL A 57 -2.90 3.47 7.02
C VAL A 57 -1.92 3.34 5.88
N ALA A 58 -1.53 2.12 5.54
CA ALA A 58 -0.65 1.84 4.42
C ALA A 58 -1.43 1.26 3.23
N ILE A 59 -1.35 1.91 2.07
CA ILE A 59 -1.87 1.37 0.82
C ILE A 59 -0.86 0.36 0.27
N ASN A 60 -1.14 -0.89 0.56
CA ASN A 60 -0.36 -2.03 0.08
C ASN A 60 -0.87 -2.48 -1.30
N SER A 61 -0.99 -3.77 -1.51
CA SER A 61 -1.50 -4.39 -2.74
C SER A 61 -1.84 -5.85 -2.50
N GLY A 62 -2.66 -6.44 -3.35
CA GLY A 62 -2.75 -7.90 -3.49
C GLY A 62 -1.38 -8.54 -3.78
N ALA A 63 -0.48 -7.83 -4.46
CA ALA A 63 0.90 -8.26 -4.69
C ALA A 63 1.75 -8.37 -3.41
N GLY A 64 1.26 -7.94 -2.25
CA GLY A 64 1.87 -8.23 -0.95
C GLY A 64 1.60 -9.64 -0.42
N PHE A 65 0.78 -10.44 -1.13
CA PHE A 65 0.46 -11.84 -0.77
C PHE A 65 0.94 -12.86 -1.81
N PHE A 66 1.10 -12.45 -3.06
CA PHE A 66 1.53 -13.32 -4.15
C PHE A 66 2.30 -12.51 -5.20
N SER A 67 3.05 -13.21 -6.04
CA SER A 67 3.77 -12.64 -7.18
C SER A 67 3.45 -13.40 -8.45
N SER A 68 3.71 -12.77 -9.59
CA SER A 68 3.54 -13.34 -10.92
C SER A 68 4.76 -13.01 -11.80
N PRO A 69 4.93 -13.66 -12.95
CA PRO A 69 5.96 -13.26 -13.93
C PRO A 69 5.91 -11.76 -14.21
N GLY A 70 7.06 -11.11 -14.29
CA GLY A 70 7.19 -9.67 -14.45
C GLY A 70 6.90 -8.84 -13.20
N GLY A 71 6.30 -9.41 -12.16
CA GLY A 71 5.87 -8.70 -10.94
C GLY A 71 6.89 -8.72 -9.79
N GLY A 72 8.04 -9.37 -9.93
CA GLY A 72 8.94 -9.69 -8.82
C GLY A 72 9.42 -8.49 -8.01
N VAL A 73 9.84 -7.41 -8.67
CA VAL A 73 10.33 -6.20 -7.99
C VAL A 73 9.22 -5.52 -7.19
N TYR A 74 8.07 -5.30 -7.83
CA TYR A 74 6.91 -4.68 -7.19
C TYR A 74 6.37 -5.54 -6.04
N ALA A 75 6.12 -6.82 -6.30
CA ALA A 75 5.64 -7.74 -5.28
C ALA A 75 6.62 -7.82 -4.10
N GLY A 76 7.93 -7.92 -4.36
CA GLY A 76 8.95 -7.90 -3.32
C GLY A 76 8.84 -6.68 -2.40
N SER A 77 8.63 -5.48 -2.98
CA SER A 77 8.43 -4.25 -2.19
C SER A 77 7.12 -4.29 -1.38
N LYS A 78 6.04 -4.85 -1.93
CA LYS A 78 4.75 -4.94 -1.23
C LYS A 78 4.74 -6.03 -0.15
N PHE A 79 5.48 -7.13 -0.31
CA PHE A 79 5.76 -8.09 0.76
C PHE A 79 6.56 -7.42 1.90
N ALA A 80 7.59 -6.65 1.56
CA ALA A 80 8.38 -5.91 2.55
C ALA A 80 7.52 -4.87 3.30
N LEU A 81 6.67 -4.11 2.59
CA LEU A 81 5.74 -3.17 3.19
C LEU A 81 4.73 -3.88 4.12
N ARG A 82 4.25 -5.05 3.75
CA ARG A 82 3.39 -5.86 4.61
C ARG A 82 4.11 -6.26 5.90
N ALA A 83 5.32 -6.80 5.79
CA ALA A 83 6.12 -7.18 6.96
C ALA A 83 6.37 -5.98 7.90
N LEU A 84 6.67 -4.79 7.32
CA LEU A 84 6.83 -3.55 8.07
C LEU A 84 5.55 -3.17 8.83
N THR A 85 4.40 -3.19 8.16
CA THR A 85 3.12 -2.82 8.80
C THR A 85 2.67 -3.84 9.83
N ASP A 86 2.95 -5.13 9.63
CA ASP A 86 2.64 -6.19 10.60
C ASP A 86 3.49 -6.02 11.86
N ALA A 87 4.80 -5.76 11.72
CA ALA A 87 5.70 -5.48 12.86
C ALA A 87 5.28 -4.21 13.61
N LEU A 88 5.05 -3.11 12.88
CA LEU A 88 4.64 -1.83 13.46
C LEU A 88 3.33 -1.97 14.26
N ARG A 89 2.38 -2.77 13.77
CA ARG A 89 1.11 -3.01 14.45
C ARG A 89 1.32 -3.64 15.82
N GLU A 90 2.18 -4.65 15.90
CA GLU A 90 2.47 -5.33 17.16
C GLU A 90 3.27 -4.44 18.13
N GLU A 91 4.26 -3.69 17.63
CA GLU A 91 5.06 -2.75 18.42
C GLU A 91 4.22 -1.61 19.01
N MET A 92 3.22 -1.14 18.25
CA MET A 92 2.37 0.01 18.62
C MET A 92 1.03 -0.38 19.24
N ARG A 93 0.80 -1.66 19.54
CA ARG A 93 -0.45 -2.15 20.12
C ARG A 93 -0.85 -1.36 21.38
N GLY A 94 -2.06 -0.78 21.35
CA GLY A 94 -2.58 0.07 22.43
C GLY A 94 -2.10 1.52 22.43
N LYS A 95 -1.22 1.91 21.48
CA LYS A 95 -0.70 3.27 21.33
C LYS A 95 -1.12 3.92 20.01
N VAL A 96 -0.84 3.25 18.90
CA VAL A 96 -1.16 3.70 17.54
C VAL A 96 -1.84 2.56 16.80
N ARG A 97 -2.94 2.85 16.13
CA ARG A 97 -3.61 1.87 15.27
C ARG A 97 -2.86 1.74 13.94
N VAL A 98 -2.79 0.54 13.38
CA VAL A 98 -2.11 0.31 12.11
C VAL A 98 -2.97 -0.56 11.20
N CYS A 99 -3.35 -0.02 10.05
CA CYS A 99 -4.14 -0.72 9.03
C CYS A 99 -3.36 -0.86 7.73
N SER A 100 -3.39 -2.05 7.14
CA SER A 100 -2.85 -2.32 5.81
C SER A 100 -4.00 -2.61 4.84
N ILE A 101 -4.17 -1.77 3.82
CA ILE A 101 -5.19 -1.95 2.78
C ILE A 101 -4.53 -2.61 1.57
N HIS A 102 -5.14 -3.68 1.06
CA HIS A 102 -4.62 -4.48 -0.04
C HIS A 102 -5.58 -4.44 -1.24
N PRO A 103 -5.54 -3.37 -2.05
CA PRO A 103 -6.33 -3.30 -3.27
C PRO A 103 -5.88 -4.36 -4.28
N GLY A 104 -6.84 -4.83 -5.08
CA GLY A 104 -6.55 -5.50 -6.32
C GLY A 104 -6.17 -4.49 -7.42
N ARG A 105 -6.38 -4.88 -8.67
CA ARG A 105 -6.18 -3.97 -9.81
C ARG A 105 -7.14 -2.78 -9.66
N THR A 106 -6.58 -1.57 -9.55
CA THR A 106 -7.31 -0.33 -9.33
C THR A 106 -7.18 0.56 -10.56
N ASP A 107 -8.24 1.21 -10.99
CA ASP A 107 -8.23 2.12 -12.13
C ASP A 107 -7.43 3.39 -11.82
N THR A 108 -6.15 3.35 -12.11
CA THR A 108 -5.17 4.42 -11.88
C THR A 108 -4.28 4.59 -13.09
N ASP A 109 -3.59 5.72 -13.19
CA ASP A 109 -2.62 5.95 -14.27
C ASP A 109 -1.53 4.87 -14.27
N MET A 110 -1.03 4.47 -13.10
CA MET A 110 -0.08 3.35 -12.96
C MET A 110 -0.63 2.07 -13.61
N GLN A 111 -1.90 1.74 -13.39
CA GLN A 111 -2.51 0.54 -13.96
C GLN A 111 -2.70 0.67 -15.48
N ARG A 112 -3.07 1.85 -15.96
CA ARG A 112 -3.21 2.13 -17.40
C ARG A 112 -1.87 2.01 -18.12
N GLU A 113 -0.81 2.61 -17.56
CA GLU A 113 0.56 2.51 -18.08
C GLU A 113 1.03 1.05 -18.11
N LEU A 114 0.77 0.29 -17.04
CA LEU A 114 1.12 -1.12 -16.96
C LEU A 114 0.41 -1.94 -18.04
N GLN A 115 -0.89 -1.73 -18.23
CA GLN A 115 -1.68 -2.44 -19.26
C GLN A 115 -1.23 -2.07 -20.67
N ALA A 116 -0.93 -0.80 -20.93
CA ALA A 116 -0.38 -0.36 -22.21
C ALA A 116 0.98 -1.01 -22.50
N ALA A 117 1.87 -1.09 -21.50
CA ALA A 117 3.17 -1.75 -21.61
C ALA A 117 3.05 -3.27 -21.88
N MET A 118 1.96 -3.90 -21.46
CA MET A 118 1.62 -5.30 -21.74
C MET A 118 0.89 -5.51 -23.08
N GLY A 119 0.70 -4.44 -23.88
CA GLY A 119 0.02 -4.50 -25.17
C GLY A 119 -1.50 -4.59 -25.10
N ASN A 120 -2.11 -4.27 -23.97
CA ASN A 120 -3.56 -4.21 -23.85
C ASN A 120 -4.10 -2.91 -24.42
N GLU A 121 -4.58 -2.96 -25.66
CA GLU A 121 -5.16 -1.79 -26.37
C GLU A 121 -6.59 -1.46 -25.92
N HIS A 122 -7.26 -2.37 -25.21
CA HIS A 122 -8.67 -2.23 -24.81
C HIS A 122 -8.79 -2.16 -23.28
N TYR A 123 -8.25 -1.09 -22.70
CA TYR A 123 -8.40 -0.84 -21.27
C TYR A 123 -9.83 -0.40 -20.96
N ASP A 124 -10.50 -1.13 -20.08
CA ASP A 124 -11.83 -0.78 -19.55
C ASP A 124 -11.74 -0.59 -18.03
N GLY A 125 -11.75 0.66 -17.57
CA GLY A 125 -11.67 1.03 -16.16
C GLY A 125 -12.77 0.43 -15.30
N ALA A 126 -13.95 0.13 -15.87
CA ALA A 126 -15.06 -0.48 -15.13
C ALA A 126 -14.77 -1.90 -14.62
N ARG A 127 -13.73 -2.55 -15.14
CA ARG A 127 -13.27 -3.89 -14.72
C ARG A 127 -12.26 -3.83 -13.57
N TYR A 128 -11.98 -2.65 -13.04
CA TYR A 128 -10.99 -2.39 -11.99
C TYR A 128 -11.67 -1.82 -10.75
N VAL A 129 -10.99 -1.87 -9.62
CA VAL A 129 -11.45 -1.17 -8.41
C VAL A 129 -11.38 0.33 -8.66
N ALA A 130 -12.44 1.06 -8.38
CA ALA A 130 -12.40 2.51 -8.44
C ALA A 130 -11.53 3.08 -7.30
N PRO A 131 -10.69 4.11 -7.51
CA PRO A 131 -9.91 4.76 -6.45
C PRO A 131 -10.77 5.18 -5.25
N GLU A 132 -12.01 5.61 -5.49
CA GLU A 132 -12.98 6.00 -4.47
C GLU A 132 -13.34 4.83 -3.52
N SER A 133 -13.35 3.60 -4.03
CA SER A 133 -13.57 2.40 -3.20
C SER A 133 -12.38 2.16 -2.25
N VAL A 134 -11.17 2.47 -2.69
CA VAL A 134 -9.98 2.41 -1.82
C VAL A 134 -10.05 3.53 -0.78
N ALA A 135 -10.44 4.74 -1.18
CA ALA A 135 -10.62 5.87 -0.25
C ALA A 135 -11.71 5.58 0.79
N ALA A 136 -12.81 4.94 0.41
CA ALA A 136 -13.85 4.50 1.34
C ALA A 136 -13.32 3.50 2.38
N ALA A 137 -12.42 2.58 1.97
CA ALA A 137 -11.78 1.65 2.91
C ALA A 137 -10.80 2.38 3.87
N VAL A 138 -10.09 3.40 3.41
CA VAL A 138 -9.29 4.28 4.28
C VAL A 138 -10.19 4.94 5.32
N ARG A 139 -11.31 5.53 4.89
CA ARG A 139 -12.28 6.16 5.80
C ARG A 139 -12.81 5.18 6.82
N LEU A 140 -13.18 3.97 6.40
CA LEU A 140 -13.65 2.92 7.31
C LEU A 140 -12.62 2.61 8.41
N ALA A 141 -11.33 2.49 8.04
CA ALA A 141 -10.26 2.23 9.00
C ALA A 141 -10.06 3.41 9.97
N VAL A 142 -10.10 4.65 9.45
CA VAL A 142 -9.93 5.88 10.25
C VAL A 142 -11.09 6.07 11.23
N ASP A 143 -12.33 5.90 10.76
CA ASP A 143 -13.55 6.17 11.52
C ASP A 143 -13.94 5.01 12.48
N THR A 144 -13.20 3.90 12.46
CA THR A 144 -13.40 2.82 13.43
C THR A 144 -13.17 3.33 14.85
N PRO A 145 -14.11 3.10 15.81
CA PRO A 145 -13.97 3.54 17.19
C PRO A 145 -12.68 3.02 17.86
N ASP A 146 -12.17 3.74 18.85
CA ASP A 146 -10.88 3.49 19.50
C ASP A 146 -10.78 2.13 20.23
N ASN A 147 -11.91 1.47 20.48
CA ASN A 147 -11.94 0.13 21.08
C ASN A 147 -11.69 -1.00 20.07
N ALA A 148 -11.53 -0.66 18.78
CA ALA A 148 -11.30 -1.63 17.71
C ALA A 148 -10.28 -1.10 16.69
N THR A 149 -9.62 -2.00 15.99
CA THR A 149 -8.72 -1.69 14.87
C THR A 149 -9.01 -2.61 13.70
N ILE A 150 -9.21 -2.02 12.53
CA ILE A 150 -9.20 -2.79 11.29
C ILE A 150 -7.73 -2.97 10.89
N GLU A 151 -7.22 -4.18 11.05
CA GLU A 151 -5.80 -4.47 10.83
C GLU A 151 -5.47 -4.65 9.35
N GLN A 152 -6.37 -5.29 8.60
CA GLN A 152 -6.23 -5.53 7.17
C GLN A 152 -7.56 -5.43 6.44
N LEU A 153 -7.54 -4.87 5.23
CA LEU A 153 -8.65 -4.87 4.29
C LEU A 153 -8.18 -5.29 2.90
N SER A 154 -8.86 -6.23 2.30
CA SER A 154 -8.66 -6.59 0.89
C SER A 154 -9.84 -6.13 0.05
N ILE A 155 -9.55 -5.42 -1.05
CA ILE A 155 -10.55 -4.92 -1.99
C ILE A 155 -10.25 -5.51 -3.36
N ARG A 156 -11.23 -6.12 -3.99
CA ARG A 156 -11.08 -6.73 -5.31
C ARG A 156 -12.15 -6.21 -6.25
N PRO A 157 -11.90 -6.19 -7.57
CA PRO A 157 -12.96 -5.97 -8.53
C PRO A 157 -14.09 -7.00 -8.29
N SER A 158 -15.32 -6.56 -8.36
CA SER A 158 -16.50 -7.43 -8.25
C SER A 158 -16.83 -8.15 -9.57
N VAL A 159 -16.21 -7.73 -10.65
CA VAL A 159 -16.33 -8.31 -12.00
C VAL A 159 -14.98 -8.87 -12.44
N SER A 160 -14.98 -9.95 -13.15
CA SER A 160 -13.80 -10.64 -13.70
C SER A 160 -13.56 -10.29 -15.17
#